data_d4eba9b9911eddf313ea7a08032ab6f0
#
_entry.id   d4eba9b9911eddf313ea7a08032ab6f0
#
_cell.length_a   1.000
_cell.length_b   1.000
_cell.length_c   1.000
_cell.angle_alpha   90.00
_cell.angle_beta   90.00
_cell.angle_gamma   90.00
#
_symmetry.space_group_name_H-M   'P 1'
#
loop_
_entity.id
_entity.type
_entity.pdbx_description
1 polymer ?
#
loop_
_entity_poly.entity_id
_entity_poly.type
_entity_poly.pdbx_seq_one_letter_code
_entity_poly.pdbx_strand_id
1 'polypeptide(L)'
;MVTHPTSLLQNDWTAEFARDGFVVIERLLDDATVRALRDRFDPLFAGQFETGQYPDEWYWREGMSLPDVTRHMANAWKSDRTIARTVLSSEIGELAATLAGWEGTRLGQDTLWWKPRGGREIALHQDATYVSFLDPPDTVTFWIALDDTSADAGTIEYARGSHRWPLHKNPGDFHAPDRDYRAGLREAAAAAGAAEPEIVQIEVPAGSCVIHHGLVWHGSGPNRHPSRTRRSIGVHTLSAATRFRPRGAGYIYGRYQRFGDTSMDETFFPILWTREGYRSPSIAQHLAPAPAPWISPAKN
;
A
#
# COMPACT_ATOMS: atom_id res chain seq x y z
N MET A 1 -8.93 1.78 -15.67
CA MET A 1 -9.94 1.15 -14.80
C MET A 1 -9.38 -0.14 -14.29
N VAL A 2 -9.75 -0.55 -13.08
CA VAL A 2 -9.48 -1.90 -12.58
C VAL A 2 -10.28 -2.86 -13.48
N THR A 3 -9.64 -3.89 -14.01
CA THR A 3 -10.32 -4.88 -14.85
C THR A 3 -11.33 -5.66 -14.01
N HIS A 4 -12.53 -5.89 -14.53
CA HIS A 4 -13.66 -6.46 -13.78
C HIS A 4 -13.32 -7.79 -13.10
N PRO A 5 -13.61 -7.95 -11.80
CA PRO A 5 -13.29 -9.16 -11.01
C PRO A 5 -13.91 -10.44 -11.54
N THR A 6 -15.07 -10.37 -12.21
CA THR A 6 -15.82 -11.55 -12.66
C THR A 6 -15.10 -12.40 -13.71
N SER A 7 -14.17 -11.82 -14.49
CA SER A 7 -13.32 -12.58 -15.42
C SER A 7 -12.08 -13.17 -14.74
N LEU A 8 -11.79 -12.73 -13.52
CA LEU A 8 -10.60 -13.03 -12.76
C LEU A 8 -10.78 -14.21 -11.79
N LEU A 9 -12.04 -14.60 -11.50
CA LEU A 9 -12.38 -15.72 -10.61
C LEU A 9 -12.08 -17.12 -11.20
N GLN A 10 -11.48 -17.22 -12.39
CA GLN A 10 -11.07 -18.51 -12.98
C GLN A 10 -9.75 -19.06 -12.44
N ASN A 11 -8.99 -18.25 -11.69
CA ASN A 11 -7.75 -18.68 -11.05
C ASN A 11 -8.00 -18.91 -9.56
N ASP A 12 -7.44 -19.97 -8.99
CA ASP A 12 -7.57 -20.32 -7.58
C ASP A 12 -6.69 -19.40 -6.69
N TRP A 13 -6.90 -18.07 -6.82
CA TRP A 13 -6.14 -17.07 -6.07
C TRP A 13 -6.29 -17.19 -4.57
N THR A 14 -7.46 -17.65 -4.11
CA THR A 14 -7.71 -17.86 -2.68
C THR A 14 -6.81 -18.97 -2.12
N ALA A 15 -6.68 -20.08 -2.85
CA ALA A 15 -5.79 -21.16 -2.45
C ALA A 15 -4.31 -20.76 -2.55
N GLU A 16 -3.93 -20.02 -3.57
CA GLU A 16 -2.56 -19.49 -3.71
C GLU A 16 -2.23 -18.52 -2.58
N PHE A 17 -3.11 -17.58 -2.30
CA PHE A 17 -2.95 -16.62 -1.19
C PHE A 17 -2.85 -17.33 0.16
N ALA A 18 -3.69 -18.33 0.43
CA ALA A 18 -3.65 -19.12 1.66
C ALA A 18 -2.38 -19.98 1.77
N ARG A 19 -1.85 -20.47 0.64
CA ARG A 19 -0.64 -21.29 0.60
C ARG A 19 0.63 -20.46 0.76
N ASP A 20 0.75 -19.37 0.01
CA ASP A 20 1.98 -18.61 -0.15
C ASP A 20 2.03 -17.31 0.67
N GLY A 21 0.86 -16.79 1.06
CA GLY A 21 0.69 -15.50 1.75
C GLY A 21 0.62 -14.32 0.77
N PHE A 22 0.71 -14.59 -0.53
CA PHE A 22 0.54 -13.59 -1.58
C PHE A 22 0.07 -14.25 -2.88
N VAL A 23 -0.48 -13.42 -3.78
CA VAL A 23 -0.89 -13.84 -5.12
C VAL A 23 -0.55 -12.74 -6.12
N VAL A 24 -0.17 -13.12 -7.34
CA VAL A 24 0.17 -12.19 -8.43
C VAL A 24 -0.99 -12.11 -9.41
N ILE A 25 -1.43 -10.88 -9.70
CA ILE A 25 -2.46 -10.60 -10.71
C ILE A 25 -1.81 -9.74 -11.79
N GLU A 26 -1.60 -10.33 -12.95
CA GLU A 26 -1.09 -9.58 -14.09
C GLU A 26 -2.18 -8.64 -14.64
N ARG A 27 -1.76 -7.41 -14.96
CA ARG A 27 -2.61 -6.39 -15.61
C ARG A 27 -3.92 -6.09 -14.86
N LEU A 28 -3.84 -5.88 -13.54
CA LEU A 28 -4.96 -5.37 -12.74
C LEU A 28 -5.42 -4.01 -13.25
N LEU A 29 -4.48 -3.15 -13.70
CA LEU A 29 -4.77 -1.84 -14.28
C LEU A 29 -4.47 -1.81 -15.79
N ASP A 30 -5.27 -1.09 -16.54
CA ASP A 30 -5.00 -0.80 -17.94
C ASP A 30 -3.87 0.22 -18.12
N ASP A 31 -3.26 0.24 -19.32
CA ASP A 31 -2.12 1.11 -19.64
C ASP A 31 -2.44 2.61 -19.51
N ALA A 32 -3.69 3.01 -19.76
CA ALA A 32 -4.11 4.41 -19.63
C ALA A 32 -4.12 4.84 -18.17
N THR A 33 -4.65 3.99 -17.30
CA THR A 33 -4.64 4.20 -15.83
C THR A 33 -3.21 4.23 -15.29
N VAL A 34 -2.35 3.30 -15.72
CA VAL A 34 -0.94 3.27 -15.33
C VAL A 34 -0.23 4.56 -15.71
N ARG A 35 -0.40 5.04 -16.95
CA ARG A 35 0.19 6.33 -17.38
C ARG A 35 -0.31 7.49 -16.54
N ALA A 36 -1.64 7.59 -16.35
CA ALA A 36 -2.23 8.65 -15.54
C ALA A 36 -1.68 8.68 -14.11
N LEU A 37 -1.50 7.51 -13.48
CA LEU A 37 -0.93 7.39 -12.14
C LEU A 37 0.55 7.79 -12.11
N ARG A 38 1.35 7.36 -13.09
CA ARG A 38 2.78 7.77 -13.20
C ARG A 38 2.94 9.27 -13.28
N ASP A 39 2.09 9.94 -14.07
CA ASP A 39 2.14 11.38 -14.30
C ASP A 39 1.85 12.20 -13.04
N ARG A 40 1.31 11.55 -11.98
CA ARG A 40 1.07 12.21 -10.68
C ARG A 40 2.27 12.18 -9.73
N PHE A 41 3.28 11.34 -9.97
CA PHE A 41 4.40 11.21 -9.04
C PHE A 41 5.24 12.49 -8.93
N ASP A 42 5.71 13.02 -10.04
CA ASP A 42 6.53 14.25 -10.03
C ASP A 42 5.79 15.43 -9.37
N PRO A 43 4.54 15.78 -9.78
CA PRO A 43 3.79 16.85 -9.10
C PRO A 43 3.59 16.61 -7.60
N LEU A 44 3.23 15.39 -7.19
CA LEU A 44 2.98 15.08 -5.77
C LEU A 44 4.26 15.22 -4.95
N PHE A 45 5.38 14.65 -5.40
CA PHE A 45 6.66 14.77 -4.68
C PHE A 45 7.26 16.19 -4.74
N ALA A 46 6.80 17.05 -5.68
CA ALA A 46 7.06 18.49 -5.70
C ALA A 46 6.11 19.30 -4.80
N GLY A 47 5.16 18.65 -4.09
CA GLY A 47 4.22 19.31 -3.19
C GLY A 47 3.02 19.95 -3.89
N GLN A 48 2.71 19.55 -5.12
CA GLN A 48 1.59 20.06 -5.89
C GLN A 48 0.34 19.18 -5.62
N PHE A 49 -0.40 19.53 -4.57
CA PHE A 49 -1.60 18.79 -4.15
C PHE A 49 -2.85 19.43 -4.75
N GLU A 50 -3.43 18.80 -5.76
CA GLU A 50 -4.56 19.37 -6.52
C GLU A 50 -5.84 19.57 -5.70
N THR A 51 -5.99 18.83 -4.59
CA THR A 51 -7.13 18.99 -3.67
C THR A 51 -6.93 20.09 -2.63
N GLY A 52 -5.71 20.61 -2.50
CA GLY A 52 -5.31 21.50 -1.42
C GLY A 52 -5.06 20.80 -0.08
N GLN A 53 -5.26 19.49 0.00
CA GLN A 53 -5.02 18.70 1.21
C GLN A 53 -3.63 18.07 1.16
N TYR A 54 -2.93 18.10 2.29
CA TYR A 54 -1.66 17.40 2.44
C TYR A 54 -1.90 15.89 2.60
N PRO A 55 -0.96 15.05 2.10
CA PRO A 55 -0.91 13.63 2.47
C PRO A 55 -0.59 13.50 3.96
N ASP A 56 -0.86 12.35 4.55
CA ASP A 56 -0.60 12.15 5.99
C ASP A 56 0.90 12.06 6.29
N GLU A 57 1.67 11.59 5.33
CA GLU A 57 3.13 11.59 5.37
C GLU A 57 3.72 11.90 3.99
N TRP A 58 4.75 12.74 3.98
CA TRP A 58 5.55 13.09 2.82
C TRP A 58 7.02 12.96 3.20
N TYR A 59 7.52 11.75 3.08
CA TYR A 59 8.81 11.34 3.61
C TYR A 59 10.00 11.97 2.87
N TRP A 60 9.94 12.05 1.54
CA TRP A 60 11.04 12.58 0.75
C TRP A 60 10.73 13.96 0.17
N ARG A 61 11.67 14.89 0.33
CA ARG A 61 11.60 16.24 -0.24
C ARG A 61 12.89 16.58 -0.95
N GLU A 62 12.78 17.14 -2.15
CA GLU A 62 13.91 17.57 -2.94
C GLU A 62 14.76 18.62 -2.19
N GLY A 63 16.10 18.48 -2.25
CA GLY A 63 17.05 19.36 -1.57
C GLY A 63 17.14 19.19 -0.05
N MET A 64 16.26 18.37 0.58
CA MET A 64 16.26 18.12 2.03
C MET A 64 16.55 16.65 2.37
N SER A 65 16.10 15.73 1.56
CA SER A 65 16.26 14.29 1.78
C SER A 65 17.40 13.73 0.93
N LEU A 66 18.00 12.60 1.37
CA LEU A 66 19.03 11.92 0.60
C LEU A 66 18.48 11.48 -0.77
N PRO A 67 19.27 11.61 -1.86
CA PRO A 67 18.77 11.32 -3.20
C PRO A 67 18.56 9.82 -3.48
N ASP A 68 19.24 8.95 -2.75
CA ASP A 68 19.30 7.50 -2.93
C ASP A 68 18.34 6.71 -2.03
N VAL A 69 17.56 7.39 -1.19
CA VAL A 69 16.50 6.71 -0.41
C VAL A 69 15.26 6.47 -1.27
N THR A 70 14.57 5.38 -1.01
CA THR A 70 13.24 5.15 -1.59
C THR A 70 12.27 6.19 -1.05
N ARG A 71 11.66 6.94 -1.97
CA ARG A 71 10.69 7.99 -1.64
C ARG A 71 9.35 7.36 -1.35
N HIS A 72 8.65 7.85 -0.32
CA HIS A 72 7.27 7.46 -0.12
C HIS A 72 6.39 8.61 0.33
N MET A 73 5.08 8.43 0.13
CA MET A 73 4.04 9.37 0.52
C MET A 73 2.82 8.56 0.95
N ALA A 74 2.35 8.77 2.18
CA ALA A 74 1.21 8.03 2.71
C ALA A 74 -0.08 8.84 2.62
N ASN A 75 -1.17 8.17 2.24
CA ASN A 75 -2.50 8.75 2.05
C ASN A 75 -2.55 9.88 1.00
N ALA A 76 -1.87 9.66 -0.12
CA ALA A 76 -1.87 10.55 -1.27
C ALA A 76 -3.26 10.66 -1.93
N TRP A 77 -4.16 9.70 -1.69
CA TRP A 77 -5.55 9.74 -2.15
C TRP A 77 -6.31 11.00 -1.67
N LYS A 78 -5.89 11.58 -0.53
CA LYS A 78 -6.44 12.85 -0.03
C LYS A 78 -6.00 14.05 -0.85
N SER A 79 -4.81 13.96 -1.42
CA SER A 79 -4.11 15.06 -2.12
C SER A 79 -4.35 15.06 -3.62
N ASP A 80 -4.78 13.93 -4.20
CA ASP A 80 -4.81 13.71 -5.64
C ASP A 80 -5.99 12.81 -6.05
N ARG A 81 -6.81 13.30 -6.99
CA ARG A 81 -8.02 12.60 -7.45
C ARG A 81 -7.74 11.39 -8.34
N THR A 82 -6.62 11.42 -9.06
CA THR A 82 -6.23 10.27 -9.91
C THR A 82 -5.80 9.10 -9.03
N ILE A 83 -5.03 9.37 -7.98
CA ILE A 83 -4.68 8.37 -6.96
C ILE A 83 -5.97 7.89 -6.27
N ALA A 84 -6.85 8.82 -5.83
CA ALA A 84 -8.09 8.47 -5.17
C ALA A 84 -8.98 7.52 -5.98
N ARG A 85 -9.12 7.73 -7.30
CA ARG A 85 -9.94 6.86 -8.16
C ARG A 85 -9.49 5.40 -8.15
N THR A 86 -8.18 5.17 -8.07
CA THR A 86 -7.63 3.81 -8.01
C THR A 86 -7.75 3.23 -6.61
N VAL A 87 -7.27 3.98 -5.62
CA VAL A 87 -7.18 3.52 -4.22
C VAL A 87 -8.54 3.30 -3.59
N LEU A 88 -9.52 4.13 -3.94
CA LEU A 88 -10.89 4.05 -3.41
C LEU A 88 -11.82 3.18 -4.28
N SER A 89 -11.31 2.35 -5.19
CA SER A 89 -12.18 1.51 -6.00
C SER A 89 -12.87 0.40 -5.20
N SER A 90 -14.11 0.08 -5.56
CA SER A 90 -14.86 -1.02 -4.95
C SER A 90 -14.25 -2.38 -5.26
N GLU A 91 -13.63 -2.51 -6.43
CA GLU A 91 -12.99 -3.74 -6.90
C GLU A 91 -11.81 -4.15 -6.01
N ILE A 92 -11.01 -3.18 -5.55
CA ILE A 92 -9.96 -3.44 -4.55
C ILE A 92 -10.60 -3.92 -3.24
N GLY A 93 -11.70 -3.28 -2.82
CA GLY A 93 -12.42 -3.69 -1.62
C GLY A 93 -12.96 -5.11 -1.69
N GLU A 94 -13.58 -5.48 -2.81
CA GLU A 94 -14.16 -6.81 -3.05
C GLU A 94 -13.08 -7.90 -3.12
N LEU A 95 -11.98 -7.66 -3.84
CA LEU A 95 -10.86 -8.60 -3.90
C LEU A 95 -10.23 -8.84 -2.52
N ALA A 96 -10.01 -7.78 -1.74
CA ALA A 96 -9.48 -7.92 -0.38
C ALA A 96 -10.42 -8.75 0.50
N ALA A 97 -11.73 -8.44 0.48
CA ALA A 97 -12.74 -9.19 1.23
C ALA A 97 -12.78 -10.67 0.84
N THR A 98 -12.69 -10.96 -0.47
CA THR A 98 -12.70 -12.34 -0.99
C THR A 98 -11.48 -13.13 -0.50
N LEU A 99 -10.28 -12.56 -0.59
CA LEU A 99 -9.04 -13.24 -0.20
C LEU A 99 -8.93 -13.43 1.33
N ALA A 100 -9.40 -12.45 2.10
CA ALA A 100 -9.32 -12.49 3.56
C ALA A 100 -10.54 -13.11 4.25
N GLY A 101 -11.61 -13.40 3.50
CA GLY A 101 -12.87 -13.90 4.07
C GLY A 101 -13.63 -12.85 4.90
N TRP A 102 -13.49 -11.54 4.56
CA TRP A 102 -14.16 -10.45 5.26
C TRP A 102 -15.56 -10.17 4.71
N GLU A 103 -16.48 -9.72 5.57
CA GLU A 103 -17.81 -9.26 5.16
C GLU A 103 -17.78 -7.87 4.51
N GLY A 104 -16.68 -7.15 4.67
CA GLY A 104 -16.46 -5.84 4.07
C GLY A 104 -15.03 -5.35 4.28
N THR A 105 -14.64 -4.37 3.49
CA THR A 105 -13.27 -3.84 3.43
C THR A 105 -13.30 -2.33 3.58
N ARG A 106 -12.40 -1.79 4.39
CA ARG A 106 -12.08 -0.36 4.44
C ARG A 106 -10.66 -0.08 3.98
N LEU A 107 -10.43 1.12 3.50
CA LEU A 107 -9.07 1.62 3.29
C LEU A 107 -8.41 1.89 4.64
N GLY A 108 -7.22 1.33 4.85
CA GLY A 108 -6.33 1.70 5.94
C GLY A 108 -5.39 2.82 5.53
N GLN A 109 -4.71 2.63 4.41
CA GLN A 109 -3.72 3.59 3.89
C GLN A 109 -3.43 3.30 2.42
N ASP A 110 -3.09 4.33 1.64
CA ASP A 110 -2.26 4.14 0.44
C ASP A 110 -0.85 4.65 0.67
N THR A 111 0.08 4.11 -0.10
CA THR A 111 1.47 4.58 -0.10
C THR A 111 2.01 4.62 -1.52
N LEU A 112 2.45 5.78 -1.95
CA LEU A 112 3.22 5.93 -3.17
C LEU A 112 4.67 5.57 -2.88
N TRP A 113 5.24 4.69 -3.68
CA TRP A 113 6.63 4.25 -3.58
C TRP A 113 7.40 4.61 -4.85
N TRP A 114 8.49 5.34 -4.69
CA TRP A 114 9.37 5.67 -5.79
C TRP A 114 10.81 5.32 -5.41
N LYS A 115 11.30 4.21 -5.96
CA LYS A 115 12.69 3.80 -5.81
C LYS A 115 13.49 4.38 -6.98
N PRO A 116 14.33 5.42 -6.76
CA PRO A 116 15.13 6.02 -7.82
C PRO A 116 16.22 5.05 -8.31
N ARG A 117 16.88 5.40 -9.39
CA ARG A 117 18.14 4.74 -9.79
C ARG A 117 19.16 4.87 -8.64
N GLY A 118 19.84 3.79 -8.29
CA GLY A 118 20.72 3.72 -7.13
C GLY A 118 19.99 3.72 -5.80
N GLY A 119 18.64 3.63 -5.82
CA GLY A 119 17.83 3.62 -4.61
C GLY A 119 18.15 2.46 -3.69
N ARG A 120 18.27 2.75 -2.38
CA ARG A 120 18.65 1.77 -1.35
C ARG A 120 17.50 0.83 -1.01
N GLU A 121 17.80 -0.14 -0.20
CA GLU A 121 16.91 -1.23 0.23
C GLU A 121 15.73 -0.70 1.06
N ILE A 122 14.66 -1.48 1.07
CA ILE A 122 13.63 -1.48 2.11
C ILE A 122 13.75 -2.80 2.85
N ALA A 123 13.96 -2.74 4.16
CA ALA A 123 14.13 -3.94 4.98
C ALA A 123 12.90 -4.86 4.87
N LEU A 124 13.14 -6.18 4.90
CA LEU A 124 12.04 -7.12 4.97
C LEU A 124 11.30 -6.96 6.30
N HIS A 125 9.98 -6.91 6.23
CA HIS A 125 9.08 -6.64 7.34
C HIS A 125 7.75 -7.34 7.16
N GLN A 126 6.90 -7.26 8.16
CA GLN A 126 5.50 -7.66 8.14
C GLN A 126 4.65 -6.40 8.32
N ASP A 127 3.69 -6.12 7.43
CA ASP A 127 2.81 -4.95 7.52
C ASP A 127 2.03 -4.91 8.85
N ALA A 128 1.62 -6.06 9.35
CA ALA A 128 0.90 -6.19 10.61
C ALA A 128 1.63 -5.58 11.82
N THR A 129 2.96 -5.43 11.75
CA THR A 129 3.75 -4.75 12.78
C THR A 129 3.34 -3.28 12.94
N TYR A 130 3.03 -2.62 11.83
CA TYR A 130 2.69 -1.19 11.80
C TYR A 130 1.23 -0.89 12.12
N VAL A 131 0.38 -1.92 12.18
CA VAL A 131 -1.05 -1.80 12.53
C VAL A 131 -1.41 -2.50 13.84
N SER A 132 -0.42 -2.78 14.69
CA SER A 132 -0.61 -3.47 15.99
C SER A 132 -1.51 -2.73 16.99
N PHE A 133 -1.81 -1.45 16.75
CA PHE A 133 -2.77 -0.63 17.51
C PHE A 133 -4.22 -0.79 17.04
N LEU A 134 -4.48 -1.61 16.03
CA LEU A 134 -5.80 -1.99 15.54
C LEU A 134 -6.24 -3.35 16.10
N ASP A 135 -7.55 -3.60 16.05
CA ASP A 135 -8.17 -4.86 16.47
C ASP A 135 -9.30 -5.24 15.50
N PRO A 136 -9.18 -6.36 14.79
CA PRO A 136 -7.97 -7.17 14.61
C PRO A 136 -6.88 -6.40 13.82
N PRO A 137 -5.60 -6.73 14.00
CA PRO A 137 -4.50 -6.12 13.26
C PRO A 137 -4.28 -6.77 11.88
N ASP A 138 -5.36 -7.20 11.25
CA ASP A 138 -5.33 -7.90 9.97
C ASP A 138 -5.33 -6.91 8.82
N THR A 139 -4.40 -7.07 7.90
CA THR A 139 -4.30 -6.26 6.68
C THR A 139 -4.06 -7.13 5.46
N VAL A 140 -4.65 -6.71 4.34
CA VAL A 140 -4.36 -7.22 3.00
C VAL A 140 -3.88 -6.03 2.17
N THR A 141 -2.70 -6.15 1.60
CA THR A 141 -2.05 -5.08 0.88
C THR A 141 -1.95 -5.40 -0.61
N PHE A 142 -2.31 -4.44 -1.44
CA PHE A 142 -2.14 -4.45 -2.89
C PHE A 142 -0.87 -3.68 -3.22
N TRP A 143 0.13 -4.35 -3.74
CA TRP A 143 1.30 -3.69 -4.30
C TRP A 143 1.16 -3.64 -5.82
N ILE A 144 0.86 -2.47 -6.38
CA ILE A 144 0.58 -2.26 -7.79
C ILE A 144 1.83 -1.69 -8.46
N ALA A 145 2.39 -2.42 -9.42
CA ALA A 145 3.54 -1.98 -10.20
C ALA A 145 3.12 -0.93 -11.24
N LEU A 146 3.75 0.23 -11.22
CA LEU A 146 3.53 1.26 -12.24
C LEU A 146 4.62 1.29 -13.30
N ASP A 147 5.75 0.65 -13.09
CA ASP A 147 6.82 0.39 -14.06
C ASP A 147 7.00 -1.13 -14.18
N ASP A 148 7.53 -1.60 -15.33
CA ASP A 148 7.96 -2.99 -15.44
C ASP A 148 9.02 -3.27 -14.38
N THR A 149 8.86 -4.36 -13.66
CA THR A 149 9.70 -4.69 -12.52
C THR A 149 10.72 -5.77 -12.87
N SER A 150 11.89 -5.67 -12.26
CA SER A 150 12.96 -6.65 -12.39
C SER A 150 13.79 -6.71 -11.10
N ALA A 151 14.48 -7.82 -10.89
CA ALA A 151 15.33 -8.03 -9.71
C ALA A 151 16.39 -6.93 -9.56
N ASP A 152 17.03 -6.54 -10.67
CA ASP A 152 18.08 -5.52 -10.69
C ASP A 152 17.56 -4.08 -10.47
N ALA A 153 16.26 -3.83 -10.74
CA ALA A 153 15.59 -2.56 -10.45
C ALA A 153 15.02 -2.49 -9.02
N GLY A 154 15.36 -3.45 -8.16
CA GLY A 154 14.93 -3.51 -6.77
C GLY A 154 13.42 -3.72 -6.63
N THR A 155 12.89 -4.74 -7.34
CA THR A 155 11.49 -5.14 -7.22
C THR A 155 11.15 -5.58 -5.80
N ILE A 156 9.85 -5.70 -5.51
CA ILE A 156 9.38 -6.29 -4.26
C ILE A 156 9.72 -7.78 -4.22
N GLU A 157 10.05 -8.28 -3.04
CA GLU A 157 10.32 -9.69 -2.80
C GLU A 157 9.57 -10.19 -1.57
N TYR A 158 9.18 -11.47 -1.61
CA TYR A 158 8.39 -12.14 -0.58
C TYR A 158 9.07 -13.39 -0.09
N ALA A 159 9.01 -13.64 1.22
CA ALA A 159 9.34 -14.93 1.79
C ALA A 159 8.09 -15.84 1.75
N ARG A 160 8.06 -16.81 0.83
CA ARG A 160 6.92 -17.68 0.59
C ARG A 160 6.46 -18.39 1.85
N GLY A 161 5.16 -18.30 2.17
CA GLY A 161 4.54 -18.99 3.29
C GLY A 161 4.86 -18.44 4.68
N SER A 162 5.64 -17.35 4.77
CA SER A 162 6.05 -16.74 6.06
C SER A 162 4.92 -16.04 6.81
N HIS A 163 3.76 -15.84 6.20
CA HIS A 163 2.57 -15.33 6.88
C HIS A 163 2.05 -16.25 7.99
N ARG A 164 2.47 -17.52 8.00
CA ARG A 164 2.17 -18.49 9.06
C ARG A 164 3.10 -18.37 10.28
N TRP A 165 4.12 -17.53 10.22
CA TRP A 165 5.00 -17.28 11.36
C TRP A 165 4.41 -16.23 12.29
N PRO A 166 4.80 -16.23 13.57
CA PRO A 166 4.39 -15.20 14.50
C PRO A 166 4.77 -13.81 14.05
N LEU A 167 3.99 -12.81 14.47
CA LEU A 167 4.35 -11.41 14.27
C LEU A 167 5.68 -11.10 14.98
N HIS A 168 6.64 -10.58 14.23
CA HIS A 168 7.92 -10.15 14.76
C HIS A 168 7.80 -8.78 15.44
N LYS A 169 8.31 -8.66 16.67
CA LYS A 169 8.09 -7.48 17.51
C LYS A 169 9.05 -6.33 17.24
N ASN A 170 10.15 -6.58 16.54
CA ASN A 170 11.18 -5.56 16.28
C ASN A 170 11.47 -5.49 14.77
N PRO A 171 10.81 -4.58 14.04
CA PRO A 171 10.99 -4.47 12.58
C PRO A 171 12.40 -3.95 12.19
N GLY A 172 13.16 -3.34 13.13
CA GLY A 172 14.42 -2.68 12.82
C GLY A 172 14.22 -1.41 11.99
N ASP A 173 15.32 -0.93 11.39
CA ASP A 173 15.27 0.22 10.48
C ASP A 173 14.64 -0.18 9.16
N PHE A 174 13.57 0.51 8.80
CA PHE A 174 12.77 0.21 7.62
C PHE A 174 13.43 0.71 6.32
N HIS A 175 13.80 2.01 6.30
CA HIS A 175 14.41 2.64 5.14
C HIS A 175 15.93 2.54 5.19
N ALA A 176 16.52 1.99 4.13
CA ALA A 176 17.95 1.97 3.92
C ALA A 176 18.73 1.50 5.18
N PRO A 177 18.42 0.29 5.70
CA PRO A 177 19.00 -0.20 6.94
C PRO A 177 20.54 -0.25 6.87
N ASP A 178 21.21 0.00 8.00
CA ASP A 178 22.67 -0.10 8.09
C ASP A 178 23.17 -1.56 8.12
N ARG A 179 22.27 -2.51 8.35
CA ARG A 179 22.53 -3.96 8.31
C ARG A 179 21.91 -4.61 7.07
N ASP A 180 22.21 -5.89 6.85
CA ASP A 180 21.55 -6.65 5.81
C ASP A 180 20.02 -6.55 5.94
N TYR A 181 19.36 -6.06 4.90
CA TYR A 181 17.93 -5.80 4.85
C TYR A 181 17.04 -7.04 5.03
N ARG A 182 17.63 -8.26 4.95
CA ARG A 182 16.98 -9.55 5.23
C ARG A 182 17.25 -10.09 6.64
N ALA A 183 17.99 -9.38 7.48
CA ALA A 183 18.40 -9.89 8.79
C ALA A 183 17.18 -10.22 9.68
N GLY A 184 16.18 -9.34 9.74
CA GLY A 184 14.96 -9.58 10.51
C GLY A 184 14.19 -10.84 10.08
N LEU A 185 14.15 -11.10 8.77
CA LEU A 185 13.52 -12.32 8.23
C LEU A 185 14.23 -13.58 8.74
N ARG A 186 15.58 -13.60 8.71
CA ARG A 186 16.34 -14.76 9.22
C ARG A 186 16.16 -14.97 10.73
N GLU A 187 16.11 -13.89 11.49
CA GLU A 187 15.81 -13.93 12.92
C GLU A 187 14.42 -14.52 13.18
N ALA A 188 13.42 -14.10 12.41
CA ALA A 188 12.06 -14.62 12.51
C ALA A 188 11.94 -16.09 12.08
N ALA A 189 12.63 -16.50 11.02
CA ALA A 189 12.68 -17.89 10.56
C ALA A 189 13.28 -18.80 11.63
N ALA A 190 14.41 -18.39 12.22
CA ALA A 190 15.05 -19.11 13.31
C ALA A 190 14.14 -19.24 14.55
N ALA A 191 13.44 -18.17 14.93
CA ALA A 191 12.49 -18.16 16.05
C ALA A 191 11.26 -19.06 15.77
N ALA A 192 10.84 -19.17 14.52
CA ALA A 192 9.76 -20.05 14.09
C ALA A 192 10.18 -21.52 13.92
N GLY A 193 11.48 -21.84 14.07
CA GLY A 193 12.01 -23.17 13.78
C GLY A 193 11.91 -23.55 12.31
N ALA A 194 11.80 -22.55 11.43
CA ALA A 194 11.67 -22.74 10.00
C ALA A 194 13.05 -22.83 9.32
N ALA A 195 13.12 -23.59 8.21
CA ALA A 195 14.26 -23.50 7.31
C ALA A 195 14.34 -22.10 6.67
N GLU A 196 15.47 -21.79 6.02
CA GLU A 196 15.59 -20.54 5.26
C GLU A 196 14.47 -20.47 4.21
N PRO A 197 13.66 -19.40 4.20
CA PRO A 197 12.49 -19.33 3.34
C PRO A 197 12.88 -19.12 1.87
N GLU A 198 12.06 -19.63 0.98
CA GLU A 198 12.16 -19.30 -0.44
C GLU A 198 11.80 -17.80 -0.64
N ILE A 199 12.75 -17.06 -1.20
CA ILE A 199 12.54 -15.65 -1.58
C ILE A 199 12.11 -15.59 -3.04
N VAL A 200 10.91 -15.01 -3.24
CA VAL A 200 10.33 -14.80 -4.56
C VAL A 200 10.43 -13.33 -4.93
N GLN A 201 11.23 -13.00 -5.93
CA GLN A 201 11.31 -11.67 -6.51
C GLN A 201 10.23 -11.52 -7.59
N ILE A 202 9.50 -10.43 -7.55
CA ILE A 202 8.34 -10.22 -8.43
C ILE A 202 8.76 -9.47 -9.68
N GLU A 203 8.79 -10.16 -10.80
CA GLU A 203 9.08 -9.58 -12.12
C GLU A 203 7.80 -9.59 -12.96
N VAL A 204 7.18 -8.44 -13.10
CA VAL A 204 5.88 -8.29 -13.76
C VAL A 204 5.83 -7.01 -14.60
N PRO A 205 5.01 -6.97 -15.66
CA PRO A 205 4.75 -5.76 -16.40
C PRO A 205 4.00 -4.71 -15.57
N ALA A 206 4.15 -3.45 -15.94
CA ALA A 206 3.40 -2.36 -15.34
C ALA A 206 1.88 -2.60 -15.43
N GLY A 207 1.15 -2.19 -14.40
CA GLY A 207 -0.28 -2.47 -14.23
C GLY A 207 -0.59 -3.78 -13.50
N SER A 208 0.42 -4.64 -13.28
CA SER A 208 0.26 -5.85 -12.46
C SER A 208 0.25 -5.52 -10.97
N CYS A 209 -0.32 -6.43 -10.19
CA CYS A 209 -0.47 -6.28 -8.74
C CYS A 209 -0.04 -7.56 -8.04
N VAL A 210 0.59 -7.41 -6.89
CA VAL A 210 0.70 -8.49 -5.90
C VAL A 210 -0.20 -8.14 -4.73
N ILE A 211 -1.09 -9.06 -4.36
CA ILE A 211 -1.91 -8.93 -3.16
C ILE A 211 -1.30 -9.81 -2.10
N HIS A 212 -1.02 -9.26 -0.92
CA HIS A 212 -0.33 -10.00 0.13
C HIS A 212 -0.97 -9.83 1.51
N HIS A 213 -0.82 -10.87 2.31
CA HIS A 213 -1.25 -10.94 3.71
C HIS A 213 -0.33 -10.09 4.59
N GLY A 214 -0.88 -9.37 5.56
CA GLY A 214 -0.11 -8.48 6.45
C GLY A 214 0.99 -9.15 7.26
N LEU A 215 0.95 -10.47 7.43
CA LEU A 215 1.99 -11.25 8.12
C LEU A 215 3.05 -11.82 7.18
N VAL A 216 2.94 -11.71 5.86
CA VAL A 216 4.00 -12.20 4.98
C VAL A 216 5.21 -11.26 5.03
N TRP A 217 6.39 -11.83 5.20
CA TRP A 217 7.63 -11.08 5.14
C TRP A 217 7.91 -10.65 3.70
N HIS A 218 8.08 -9.33 3.53
CA HIS A 218 8.36 -8.72 2.23
C HIS A 218 9.22 -7.48 2.38
N GLY A 219 9.83 -7.08 1.28
CA GLY A 219 10.70 -5.90 1.23
C GLY A 219 11.22 -5.68 -0.17
N SER A 220 12.34 -4.98 -0.32
CA SER A 220 12.94 -4.85 -1.65
C SER A 220 14.44 -4.56 -1.57
N GLY A 221 15.22 -5.25 -2.40
CA GLY A 221 16.64 -4.96 -2.59
C GLY A 221 16.90 -3.59 -3.20
N PRO A 222 18.18 -3.21 -3.37
CA PRO A 222 18.56 -1.95 -3.97
C PRO A 222 18.24 -1.92 -5.47
N ASN A 223 17.99 -0.74 -6.01
CA ASN A 223 17.88 -0.53 -7.45
C ASN A 223 19.28 -0.36 -8.07
N ARG A 224 19.81 -1.41 -8.67
CA ARG A 224 21.11 -1.44 -9.37
C ARG A 224 20.98 -1.25 -10.88
N HIS A 225 19.75 -1.12 -11.39
CA HIS A 225 19.53 -0.92 -12.82
C HIS A 225 20.13 0.41 -13.29
N PRO A 226 20.88 0.44 -14.42
CA PRO A 226 21.66 1.63 -14.82
C PRO A 226 20.79 2.83 -15.22
N SER A 227 19.54 2.62 -15.63
CA SER A 227 18.69 3.69 -16.17
C SER A 227 17.26 3.71 -15.66
N ARG A 228 16.76 2.64 -14.99
CA ARG A 228 15.36 2.55 -14.59
C ARG A 228 15.14 3.07 -13.17
N THR A 229 14.01 3.71 -12.97
CA THR A 229 13.38 3.92 -11.68
C THR A 229 12.24 2.92 -11.50
N ARG A 230 11.76 2.71 -10.28
CA ARG A 230 10.62 1.83 -10.03
C ARG A 230 9.60 2.54 -9.15
N ARG A 231 8.39 2.75 -9.72
CA ARG A 231 7.24 3.34 -9.04
C ARG A 231 6.19 2.27 -8.78
N SER A 232 5.55 2.35 -7.64
CA SER A 232 4.43 1.48 -7.26
C SER A 232 3.49 2.19 -6.30
N ILE A 233 2.28 1.66 -6.17
CA ILE A 233 1.31 2.08 -5.16
C ILE A 233 1.03 0.89 -4.26
N GLY A 234 1.16 1.07 -2.95
CA GLY A 234 0.65 0.18 -1.93
C GLY A 234 -0.77 0.62 -1.54
N VAL A 235 -1.74 -0.29 -1.51
CA VAL A 235 -3.07 -0.03 -0.95
C VAL A 235 -3.28 -1.01 0.19
N HIS A 236 -3.17 -0.51 1.42
CA HIS A 236 -3.36 -1.31 2.63
C HIS A 236 -4.83 -1.28 3.03
N THR A 237 -5.46 -2.44 2.99
CA THR A 237 -6.87 -2.59 3.33
C THR A 237 -7.02 -3.31 4.68
N LEU A 238 -8.13 -3.04 5.34
CA LEU A 238 -8.51 -3.60 6.63
C LEU A 238 -9.94 -4.16 6.53
N SER A 239 -10.30 -5.07 7.43
CA SER A 239 -11.70 -5.45 7.59
C SER A 239 -12.55 -4.21 7.91
N ALA A 240 -13.75 -4.11 7.36
CA ALA A 240 -14.72 -3.07 7.74
C ALA A 240 -15.03 -3.06 9.24
N ALA A 241 -14.91 -4.21 9.91
CA ALA A 241 -15.12 -4.37 11.35
C ALA A 241 -13.94 -3.91 12.20
N THR A 242 -12.78 -3.64 11.63
CA THR A 242 -11.58 -3.21 12.37
C THR A 242 -11.83 -1.92 13.16
N ARG A 243 -11.27 -1.87 14.37
CA ARG A 243 -11.36 -0.74 15.29
C ARG A 243 -10.00 -0.39 15.86
N PHE A 244 -9.86 0.81 16.39
CA PHE A 244 -8.71 1.15 17.22
C PHE A 244 -8.73 0.36 18.53
N ARG A 245 -7.56 -0.01 19.05
CA ARG A 245 -7.46 -0.44 20.44
C ARG A 245 -7.65 0.75 21.38
N PRO A 246 -8.18 0.54 22.60
CA PRO A 246 -8.45 1.63 23.55
C PRO A 246 -7.21 2.43 23.97
N ARG A 247 -6.03 1.81 23.89
CA ARG A 247 -4.74 2.43 24.22
C ARG A 247 -3.75 2.19 23.10
N GLY A 248 -3.08 3.24 22.66
CA GLY A 248 -1.98 3.15 21.74
C GLY A 248 -2.34 3.59 20.34
N ALA A 249 -2.57 4.86 20.19
CA ALA A 249 -2.53 5.48 18.89
C ALA A 249 -1.10 5.38 18.33
N GLY A 250 -0.95 4.66 17.24
CA GLY A 250 0.32 4.48 16.60
C GLY A 250 0.46 5.33 15.34
N TYR A 251 1.69 5.69 15.03
CA TYR A 251 2.13 6.26 13.76
C TYR A 251 1.26 7.46 13.32
N ILE A 252 0.98 7.59 12.01
CA ILE A 252 0.14 8.66 11.46
C ILE A 252 -1.34 8.54 11.83
N TYR A 253 -1.80 7.38 12.31
CA TYR A 253 -3.23 7.09 12.55
C TYR A 253 -3.77 7.67 13.86
N GLY A 254 -2.91 7.91 14.85
CA GLY A 254 -3.31 8.41 16.17
C GLY A 254 -4.05 9.74 16.12
N ARG A 255 -3.78 10.57 15.10
CA ARG A 255 -4.50 11.84 14.90
C ARG A 255 -5.98 11.66 14.59
N TYR A 256 -6.41 10.47 14.17
CA TYR A 256 -7.79 10.15 13.78
C TYR A 256 -8.57 9.38 14.85
N GLN A 257 -7.90 8.99 15.93
CA GLN A 257 -8.58 8.36 17.07
C GLN A 257 -9.17 9.42 18.00
N ARG A 258 -10.48 9.37 18.20
CA ARG A 258 -11.15 10.23 19.17
C ARG A 258 -10.87 9.71 20.58
N PHE A 259 -10.76 10.61 21.55
CA PHE A 259 -10.58 10.23 22.94
C PHE A 259 -11.76 9.38 23.44
N GLY A 260 -11.46 8.20 23.97
CA GLY A 260 -12.46 7.27 24.49
C GLY A 260 -13.28 6.52 23.43
N ASP A 261 -12.98 6.71 22.15
CA ASP A 261 -13.66 6.04 21.03
C ASP A 261 -12.69 5.13 20.28
N THR A 262 -13.12 3.91 19.99
CA THR A 262 -12.37 2.93 19.21
C THR A 262 -12.85 2.83 17.77
N SER A 263 -13.89 3.56 17.38
CA SER A 263 -14.39 3.54 16.01
C SER A 263 -13.40 4.20 15.05
N MET A 264 -13.34 3.67 13.83
CA MET A 264 -12.57 4.26 12.73
C MET A 264 -13.51 5.12 11.88
N ASP A 265 -13.31 6.44 11.91
CA ASP A 265 -14.14 7.39 11.18
C ASP A 265 -13.97 7.18 9.66
N GLU A 266 -15.10 6.98 8.97
CA GLU A 266 -15.14 6.69 7.54
C GLU A 266 -14.66 7.84 6.64
N THR A 267 -14.57 9.05 7.17
CA THR A 267 -13.96 10.17 6.46
C THR A 267 -12.46 9.95 6.23
N PHE A 268 -11.80 9.26 7.15
CA PHE A 268 -10.35 8.97 7.10
C PHE A 268 -10.02 7.53 6.72
N PHE A 269 -10.96 6.61 6.99
CA PHE A 269 -10.84 5.17 6.74
C PHE A 269 -12.11 4.68 6.01
N PRO A 270 -12.36 5.14 4.78
CA PRO A 270 -13.61 4.86 4.08
C PRO A 270 -13.81 3.36 3.84
N ILE A 271 -15.04 2.90 3.99
CA ILE A 271 -15.45 1.57 3.58
C ILE A 271 -15.54 1.54 2.05
N LEU A 272 -14.74 0.68 1.44
CA LEU A 272 -14.65 0.54 0.00
C LEU A 272 -15.76 -0.33 -0.57
N TRP A 273 -16.11 -1.39 0.18
CA TRP A 273 -17.07 -2.41 -0.23
C TRP A 273 -17.58 -3.20 0.97
N THR A 274 -18.84 -3.62 0.94
CA THR A 274 -19.38 -4.65 1.83
C THR A 274 -20.27 -5.61 1.03
N ARG A 275 -20.49 -6.80 1.57
CA ARG A 275 -21.37 -7.82 0.96
C ARG A 275 -22.81 -7.32 0.76
N GLU A 276 -23.30 -6.43 1.64
CA GLU A 276 -24.63 -5.81 1.52
C GLU A 276 -24.65 -4.62 0.56
N GLY A 277 -23.53 -4.29 -0.09
CA GLY A 277 -23.45 -3.19 -1.06
C GLY A 277 -23.23 -1.81 -0.43
N TYR A 278 -22.88 -1.72 0.86
CA TYR A 278 -22.54 -0.44 1.47
C TYR A 278 -21.14 0.02 1.07
N ARG A 279 -21.00 1.31 0.87
CA ARG A 279 -19.78 2.04 0.61
C ARG A 279 -19.86 3.41 1.26
N SER A 280 -18.77 3.91 1.82
CA SER A 280 -18.76 5.21 2.50
C SER A 280 -19.15 6.35 1.56
N PRO A 281 -20.18 7.15 1.90
CA PRO A 281 -20.62 8.27 1.05
C PRO A 281 -19.54 9.33 0.83
N SER A 282 -18.62 9.51 1.79
CA SER A 282 -17.46 10.42 1.70
C SER A 282 -16.58 10.20 0.48
N ILE A 283 -16.55 8.98 -0.06
CA ILE A 283 -15.77 8.65 -1.26
C ILE A 283 -16.17 9.52 -2.46
N ALA A 284 -17.45 9.83 -2.61
CA ALA A 284 -17.96 10.59 -3.75
C ALA A 284 -17.28 11.97 -3.89
N GLN A 285 -16.95 12.64 -2.80
CA GLN A 285 -16.28 13.95 -2.82
C GLN A 285 -14.84 13.88 -3.38
N HIS A 286 -14.14 12.76 -3.13
CA HIS A 286 -12.78 12.54 -3.63
C HIS A 286 -12.77 12.15 -5.12
N LEU A 287 -13.87 11.60 -5.61
CA LEU A 287 -14.03 11.20 -7.01
C LEU A 287 -14.64 12.30 -7.88
N ALA A 288 -15.22 13.34 -7.26
CA ALA A 288 -15.81 14.46 -7.97
C ALA A 288 -14.75 15.21 -8.81
N PRO A 289 -15.15 15.83 -9.95
CA PRO A 289 -14.27 16.73 -10.67
C PRO A 289 -13.76 17.85 -9.75
N ALA A 290 -12.57 18.39 -10.06
CA ALA A 290 -12.09 19.57 -9.35
C ALA A 290 -13.16 20.68 -9.41
N PRO A 291 -13.48 21.35 -8.29
CA PRO A 291 -14.33 22.55 -8.37
C PRO A 291 -13.67 23.56 -9.31
N ALA A 292 -14.49 24.33 -10.02
CA ALA A 292 -13.97 25.42 -10.82
C ALA A 292 -13.06 26.32 -9.95
N PRO A 293 -11.94 26.81 -10.48
CA PRO A 293 -11.06 27.69 -9.71
C PRO A 293 -11.88 28.85 -9.17
N TRP A 294 -11.76 29.10 -7.87
CA TRP A 294 -12.42 30.25 -7.24
C TRP A 294 -11.84 31.54 -7.85
N ILE A 295 -12.62 32.15 -8.73
CA ILE A 295 -12.27 33.47 -9.28
C ILE A 295 -12.71 34.47 -8.22
N SER A 296 -11.76 35.10 -7.53
CA SER A 296 -12.06 36.23 -6.66
C SER A 296 -12.83 37.28 -7.46
N PRO A 297 -14.01 37.72 -7.00
CA PRO A 297 -14.70 38.82 -7.68
C PRO A 297 -13.73 40.00 -7.74
N ALA A 298 -13.54 40.56 -8.95
CA ALA A 298 -12.71 41.74 -9.12
C ALA A 298 -13.18 42.78 -8.12
N LYS A 299 -12.27 43.31 -7.30
CA LYS A 299 -12.56 44.48 -6.46
C LYS A 299 -12.80 45.64 -7.42
N ASN A 300 -14.07 46.05 -7.55
CA ASN A 300 -14.42 47.32 -8.18
C ASN A 300 -13.92 48.48 -7.32
#